data_06a118d8c6163c8f1080450e87b015da
#
_entry.id   06a118d8c6163c8f1080450e87b015da
#
_cell.length_a   1.000
_cell.length_b   1.000
_cell.length_c   1.000
_cell.angle_alpha   90.00
_cell.angle_beta   90.00
_cell.angle_gamma   90.00
#
_symmetry.space_group_name_H-M   'P 1'
#
loop_
_entity.id
_entity.type
_entity.pdbx_description
1 polymer ?
#
loop_
_entity_poly.entity_id
_entity_poly.type
_entity_poly.pdbx_seq_one_letter_code
_entity_poly.pdbx_strand_id
1 'polypeptide(L)'
;MDNNITPTKKRRPPFPKARTSLIIYNPVSGVWQNKNNLFDLIMSISERGEGSIVKMTTAKGDAQKIVRQYGPYVDRIICCGGDGTLHEAIEGLYTAGLHVPIGYIPIGTTNDFAATLDIPFDFHAACENTLQGRPCPLDIGTIEGRTGTAGTGTPASDVSEDGTLPAVPDAGSRVVFDYIACFGIFTRTSYETDQALKNTIGYLAYLLNGVTELADLGNPIRMRVESSSRLFDQDFCFGAVVNSYTVAHFFKLPQEEVNLADGEFEVLLINQPQNIFEAHDTAQAILSGDYANPRIHFFHTDKIRFVSDDPVKWCADGEFAGEFTDVEVENHNHAVDILLADHDNWEETEE
;
A
#
# COMPACT_ATOMS: atom_id res chain seq x y z
N MET A 1 17.19 40.70 53.89
CA MET A 1 15.75 40.40 53.63
C MET A 1 15.71 39.61 52.34
N ASP A 2 15.82 38.29 52.49
CA ASP A 2 15.87 37.33 51.38
C ASP A 2 14.46 36.92 50.99
N ASN A 3 13.98 37.38 49.84
CA ASN A 3 12.74 36.91 49.27
C ASN A 3 12.98 35.65 48.40
N ASN A 4 12.94 34.52 49.07
CA ASN A 4 12.98 33.21 48.42
C ASN A 4 11.58 32.83 47.92
N ILE A 5 11.24 33.21 46.67
CA ILE A 5 9.99 32.77 46.03
C ILE A 5 10.25 31.39 45.42
N THR A 6 9.85 30.36 46.12
CA THR A 6 9.83 28.98 45.62
C THR A 6 8.78 28.88 44.50
N PRO A 7 9.11 28.38 43.28
CA PRO A 7 8.14 28.24 42.21
C PRO A 7 7.12 27.15 42.58
N THR A 8 5.86 27.55 42.75
CA THR A 8 4.73 26.63 42.97
C THR A 8 4.59 25.69 41.78
N LYS A 9 4.88 24.39 41.98
CA LYS A 9 4.54 23.34 41.01
C LYS A 9 3.08 23.45 40.63
N LYS A 10 2.77 23.83 39.40
CA LYS A 10 1.41 23.77 38.83
C LYS A 10 0.92 22.32 38.98
N ARG A 11 -0.05 22.09 39.86
CA ARG A 11 -0.75 20.82 39.99
C ARG A 11 -1.43 20.51 38.67
N ARG A 12 -1.12 19.36 38.04
CA ARG A 12 -1.88 18.86 36.92
C ARG A 12 -3.34 18.69 37.33
N PRO A 13 -4.31 18.98 36.46
CA PRO A 13 -5.72 18.74 36.76
C PRO A 13 -5.95 17.25 37.05
N PRO A 14 -6.88 16.91 37.96
CA PRO A 14 -7.13 15.55 38.43
C PRO A 14 -7.88 14.66 37.43
N PHE A 15 -8.09 15.11 36.20
CA PHE A 15 -8.77 14.31 35.19
C PHE A 15 -7.75 13.49 34.40
N PRO A 16 -8.04 12.20 34.12
CA PRO A 16 -7.24 11.43 33.18
C PRO A 16 -7.15 12.24 31.87
N LYS A 17 -5.96 12.27 31.26
CA LYS A 17 -5.75 12.93 29.96
C LYS A 17 -6.73 12.29 28.98
N ALA A 18 -7.72 13.04 28.54
CA ALA A 18 -8.64 12.55 27.51
C ALA A 18 -7.85 12.19 26.26
N ARG A 19 -8.15 11.03 25.66
CA ARG A 19 -7.56 10.60 24.40
C ARG A 19 -7.84 11.67 23.34
N THR A 20 -6.85 11.95 22.50
CA THR A 20 -6.96 12.92 21.41
C THR A 20 -6.77 12.22 20.08
N SER A 21 -7.74 12.37 19.17
CA SER A 21 -7.69 11.82 17.82
C SER A 21 -7.29 12.90 16.82
N LEU A 22 -6.38 12.57 15.89
CA LEU A 22 -6.11 13.37 14.70
C LEU A 22 -6.97 12.81 13.55
N ILE A 23 -7.91 13.61 13.05
CA ILE A 23 -8.71 13.27 11.88
C ILE A 23 -8.06 13.91 10.66
N ILE A 24 -7.60 13.08 9.72
CA ILE A 24 -7.11 13.50 8.40
C ILE A 24 -8.26 13.24 7.41
N TYR A 25 -8.78 14.28 6.81
CA TYR A 25 -9.94 14.20 5.95
C TYR A 25 -9.59 14.68 4.54
N ASN A 26 -9.77 13.80 3.55
CA ASN A 26 -9.58 14.14 2.14
C ASN A 26 -10.93 14.58 1.53
N PRO A 27 -11.15 15.89 1.28
CA PRO A 27 -12.44 16.39 0.81
C PRO A 27 -12.76 16.06 -0.65
N VAL A 28 -11.79 15.57 -1.43
CA VAL A 28 -11.96 15.22 -2.85
C VAL A 28 -12.02 13.71 -3.07
N SER A 29 -11.85 12.89 -2.03
CA SER A 29 -12.01 11.45 -2.12
C SER A 29 -13.48 11.05 -2.28
N GLY A 30 -13.75 10.22 -3.29
CA GLY A 30 -15.05 9.59 -3.50
C GLY A 30 -16.17 10.50 -3.99
N VAL A 31 -17.36 9.90 -4.13
CA VAL A 31 -18.56 10.63 -4.48
C VAL A 31 -19.13 11.29 -3.23
N TRP A 32 -18.89 12.55 -3.08
CA TRP A 32 -19.38 13.39 -1.96
C TRP A 32 -20.92 13.38 -1.87
N GLN A 33 -21.50 12.43 -1.16
CA GLN A 33 -22.94 12.43 -0.93
C GLN A 33 -23.37 12.95 0.46
N ASN A 34 -22.46 13.02 1.46
CA ASN A 34 -22.87 13.47 2.80
C ASN A 34 -21.79 14.29 3.53
N LYS A 35 -21.95 15.62 3.50
CA LYS A 35 -21.14 16.56 4.31
C LYS A 35 -21.30 16.35 5.83
N ASN A 36 -22.28 15.57 6.27
CA ASN A 36 -22.58 15.31 7.67
C ASN A 36 -21.66 14.27 8.29
N ASN A 37 -21.05 13.39 7.50
CA ASN A 37 -20.23 12.28 7.97
C ASN A 37 -19.06 12.72 8.89
N LEU A 38 -18.36 13.81 8.53
CA LEU A 38 -17.28 14.32 9.38
C LEU A 38 -17.82 14.86 10.72
N PHE A 39 -18.98 15.50 10.71
CA PHE A 39 -19.60 16.00 11.93
C PHE A 39 -20.02 14.83 12.85
N ASP A 40 -20.61 13.78 12.29
CA ASP A 40 -21.02 12.59 13.01
C ASP A 40 -19.83 11.89 13.68
N LEU A 41 -18.69 11.79 12.97
CA LEU A 41 -17.44 11.27 13.53
C LEU A 41 -16.95 12.12 14.72
N ILE A 42 -16.95 13.44 14.58
CA ILE A 42 -16.55 14.36 15.66
C ILE A 42 -17.46 14.22 16.86
N MET A 43 -18.77 14.10 16.65
CA MET A 43 -19.76 13.89 17.71
C MET A 43 -19.52 12.55 18.44
N SER A 44 -19.31 11.46 17.69
CA SER A 44 -19.01 10.14 18.26
C SER A 44 -17.75 10.15 19.13
N ILE A 45 -16.71 10.89 18.73
CA ILE A 45 -15.48 11.07 19.54
C ILE A 45 -15.80 11.88 20.80
N SER A 46 -16.55 12.98 20.66
CA SER A 46 -16.92 13.85 21.79
C SER A 46 -17.79 13.17 22.83
N GLU A 47 -18.75 12.34 22.40
CA GLU A 47 -19.62 11.55 23.30
C GLU A 47 -18.84 10.53 24.14
N ARG A 48 -17.68 10.10 23.66
CA ARG A 48 -16.72 9.27 24.42
C ARG A 48 -15.85 10.08 25.39
N GLY A 49 -16.04 11.41 25.44
CA GLY A 49 -15.23 12.30 26.28
C GLY A 49 -13.82 12.54 25.74
N GLU A 50 -13.59 12.27 24.47
CA GLU A 50 -12.31 12.42 23.79
C GLU A 50 -12.23 13.73 22.98
N GLY A 51 -11.00 14.21 22.72
CA GLY A 51 -10.75 15.38 21.87
C GLY A 51 -10.44 14.99 20.44
N SER A 52 -10.65 15.93 19.50
CA SER A 52 -10.27 15.75 18.11
C SER A 52 -9.55 16.97 17.52
N ILE A 53 -8.56 16.72 16.67
CA ILE A 53 -7.90 17.69 15.80
C ILE A 53 -8.26 17.31 14.36
N VAL A 54 -8.92 18.22 13.63
CA VAL A 54 -9.31 17.95 12.25
C VAL A 54 -8.36 18.68 11.30
N LYS A 55 -7.83 17.96 10.32
CA LYS A 55 -7.01 18.47 9.24
C LYS A 55 -7.54 17.95 7.91
N MET A 56 -7.70 18.88 6.96
CA MET A 56 -8.07 18.54 5.59
C MET A 56 -6.83 18.50 4.71
N THR A 57 -6.77 17.53 3.81
CA THR A 57 -5.78 17.52 2.73
C THR A 57 -6.21 18.48 1.63
N THR A 58 -5.26 19.12 0.98
CA THR A 58 -5.48 20.06 -0.13
C THR A 58 -4.68 19.68 -1.38
N ALA A 59 -3.65 18.87 -1.21
CA ALA A 59 -2.76 18.40 -2.27
C ALA A 59 -2.15 17.04 -1.89
N LYS A 60 -1.56 16.38 -2.88
CA LYS A 60 -0.76 15.17 -2.69
C LYS A 60 0.40 15.41 -1.71
N GLY A 61 0.64 14.45 -0.81
CA GLY A 61 1.66 14.52 0.25
C GLY A 61 1.22 15.31 1.49
N ASP A 62 -0.01 15.85 1.55
CA ASP A 62 -0.47 16.59 2.72
C ASP A 62 -0.75 15.68 3.91
N ALA A 63 -1.29 14.46 3.70
CA ALA A 63 -1.55 13.54 4.80
C ALA A 63 -0.25 13.15 5.51
N GLN A 64 0.83 12.88 4.77
CA GLN A 64 2.16 12.62 5.31
C GLN A 64 2.68 13.79 6.17
N LYS A 65 2.56 15.03 5.67
CA LYS A 65 2.98 16.24 6.41
C LYS A 65 2.16 16.43 7.69
N ILE A 66 0.84 16.22 7.60
CA ILE A 66 -0.08 16.32 8.74
C ILE A 66 0.29 15.32 9.82
N VAL A 67 0.56 14.05 9.45
CA VAL A 67 1.02 13.02 10.38
C VAL A 67 2.31 13.42 11.07
N ARG A 68 3.33 13.83 10.32
CA ARG A 68 4.62 14.27 10.89
C ARG A 68 4.47 15.44 11.85
N GLN A 69 3.56 16.37 11.55
CA GLN A 69 3.36 17.59 12.36
C GLN A 69 2.53 17.33 13.61
N TYR A 70 1.47 16.53 13.54
CA TYR A 70 0.49 16.38 14.60
C TYR A 70 0.57 15.02 15.31
N GLY A 71 1.08 13.98 14.66
CA GLY A 71 1.20 12.63 15.20
C GLY A 71 1.85 12.57 16.59
N PRO A 72 2.95 13.31 16.87
CA PRO A 72 3.58 13.28 18.21
C PRO A 72 2.69 13.78 19.37
N TYR A 73 1.55 14.40 19.08
CA TYR A 73 0.68 15.05 20.05
C TYR A 73 -0.67 14.38 20.27
N VAL A 74 -0.93 13.27 19.55
CA VAL A 74 -2.21 12.56 19.54
C VAL A 74 -2.05 11.11 20.00
N ASP A 75 -3.16 10.50 20.38
CA ASP A 75 -3.16 9.12 20.85
C ASP A 75 -3.63 8.13 19.77
N ARG A 76 -4.23 8.63 18.68
CA ARG A 76 -4.55 7.88 17.46
C ARG A 76 -4.75 8.81 16.27
N ILE A 77 -4.62 8.26 15.08
CA ILE A 77 -4.92 8.92 13.81
C ILE A 77 -6.17 8.26 13.21
N ILE A 78 -7.03 9.03 12.57
CA ILE A 78 -8.20 8.55 11.82
C ILE A 78 -8.07 9.11 10.41
N CYS A 79 -7.78 8.24 9.45
CA CYS A 79 -7.65 8.59 8.05
C CYS A 79 -9.01 8.42 7.34
N CYS A 80 -9.62 9.51 6.89
CA CYS A 80 -10.82 9.53 6.08
C CYS A 80 -10.44 9.89 4.64
N GLY A 81 -10.30 8.89 3.77
CA GLY A 81 -9.82 9.07 2.41
C GLY A 81 -9.94 7.80 1.57
N GLY A 82 -9.27 7.75 0.44
CA GLY A 82 -9.00 6.54 -0.33
C GLY A 82 -7.62 5.98 0.01
N ASP A 83 -7.23 4.89 -0.69
CA ASP A 83 -5.96 4.19 -0.47
C ASP A 83 -4.74 5.12 -0.52
N GLY A 84 -4.68 6.04 -1.48
CA GLY A 84 -3.58 7.00 -1.57
C GLY A 84 -3.48 7.96 -0.36
N THR A 85 -4.61 8.34 0.28
CA THR A 85 -4.57 9.16 1.49
C THR A 85 -4.09 8.35 2.70
N LEU A 86 -4.49 7.10 2.78
CA LEU A 86 -4.03 6.17 3.80
C LEU A 86 -2.54 5.90 3.64
N HIS A 87 -2.09 5.60 2.42
CA HIS A 87 -0.69 5.40 2.09
C HIS A 87 0.19 6.57 2.54
N GLU A 88 -0.18 7.82 2.18
CA GLU A 88 0.54 9.01 2.64
C GLU A 88 0.61 9.12 4.18
N ALA A 89 -0.47 8.72 4.87
CA ALA A 89 -0.50 8.75 6.33
C ALA A 89 0.41 7.66 6.94
N ILE A 90 0.40 6.43 6.41
CA ILE A 90 1.29 5.32 6.80
C ILE A 90 2.75 5.69 6.53
N GLU A 91 3.06 6.20 5.34
CA GLU A 91 4.41 6.70 5.02
C GLU A 91 4.85 7.80 6.00
N GLY A 92 3.91 8.67 6.39
CA GLY A 92 4.15 9.70 7.41
C GLY A 92 4.50 9.14 8.78
N LEU A 93 3.81 8.09 9.23
CA LEU A 93 4.10 7.36 10.47
C LEU A 93 5.47 6.72 10.41
N TYR A 94 5.69 5.88 9.40
CA TYR A 94 6.91 5.12 9.24
C TYR A 94 8.16 6.02 9.15
N THR A 95 8.14 7.00 8.24
CA THR A 95 9.31 7.88 8.02
C THR A 95 9.59 8.83 9.18
N ALA A 96 8.61 9.10 10.03
CA ALA A 96 8.80 9.88 11.26
C ALA A 96 9.11 9.02 12.49
N GLY A 97 9.13 7.69 12.38
CA GLY A 97 9.34 6.76 13.48
C GLY A 97 8.26 6.89 14.56
N LEU A 98 7.02 7.10 14.17
CA LEU A 98 5.88 7.30 15.08
C LEU A 98 5.08 6.00 15.22
N HIS A 99 4.86 5.57 16.46
CA HIS A 99 4.03 4.42 16.81
C HIS A 99 2.65 4.89 17.33
N VAL A 100 1.90 5.58 16.47
CA VAL A 100 0.54 6.06 16.77
C VAL A 100 -0.42 5.22 15.93
N PRO A 101 -1.37 4.49 16.55
CA PRO A 101 -2.28 3.64 15.81
C PRO A 101 -3.15 4.46 14.85
N ILE A 102 -3.37 3.91 13.66
CA ILE A 102 -4.16 4.54 12.60
C ILE A 102 -5.44 3.75 12.34
N GLY A 103 -6.60 4.42 12.34
CA GLY A 103 -7.85 3.86 11.85
C GLY A 103 -8.14 4.36 10.45
N TYR A 104 -8.81 3.53 9.65
CA TYR A 104 -9.16 3.85 8.28
C TYR A 104 -10.67 3.90 8.09
N ILE A 105 -11.15 5.00 7.54
CA ILE A 105 -12.54 5.19 7.12
C ILE A 105 -12.50 5.38 5.59
N PRO A 106 -12.85 4.32 4.83
CA PRO A 106 -12.72 4.29 3.39
C PRO A 106 -13.83 5.14 2.73
N ILE A 107 -13.46 6.30 2.19
CA ILE A 107 -14.36 7.18 1.43
C ILE A 107 -13.89 7.41 -0.01
N GLY A 108 -12.88 6.68 -0.45
CA GLY A 108 -12.39 6.66 -1.83
C GLY A 108 -13.27 5.81 -2.75
N THR A 109 -12.84 5.68 -4.01
CA THR A 109 -13.60 4.92 -5.04
C THR A 109 -13.33 3.42 -4.95
N THR A 110 -12.09 3.02 -4.73
CA THR A 110 -11.65 1.62 -4.81
C THR A 110 -11.50 1.01 -3.42
N ASN A 111 -10.70 1.63 -2.55
CA ASN A 111 -10.45 1.24 -1.16
C ASN A 111 -10.02 -0.23 -1.01
N ASP A 112 -9.00 -0.65 -1.76
CA ASP A 112 -8.50 -2.02 -1.79
C ASP A 112 -7.95 -2.47 -0.44
N PHE A 113 -7.28 -1.56 0.23
CA PHE A 113 -6.73 -1.82 1.54
C PHE A 113 -7.82 -2.08 2.58
N ALA A 114 -8.97 -1.38 2.47
CA ALA A 114 -10.11 -1.66 3.34
C ALA A 114 -10.71 -3.06 3.08
N ALA A 115 -10.76 -3.48 1.81
CA ALA A 115 -11.20 -4.84 1.46
C ALA A 115 -10.24 -5.92 1.97
N THR A 116 -8.93 -5.66 1.94
CA THR A 116 -7.91 -6.57 2.48
C THR A 116 -8.06 -6.76 3.99
N LEU A 117 -8.39 -5.70 4.72
CA LEU A 117 -8.50 -5.70 6.18
C LEU A 117 -9.92 -5.93 6.70
N ASP A 118 -10.88 -6.30 5.84
CA ASP A 118 -12.31 -6.43 6.17
C ASP A 118 -12.90 -5.19 6.87
N ILE A 119 -12.36 -4.00 6.56
CA ILE A 119 -12.87 -2.74 7.09
C ILE A 119 -14.20 -2.42 6.39
N PRO A 120 -15.27 -2.12 7.15
CA PRO A 120 -16.56 -1.81 6.55
C PRO A 120 -16.53 -0.60 5.61
N PHE A 121 -17.20 -0.70 4.46
CA PHE A 121 -17.37 0.43 3.52
C PHE A 121 -18.48 1.41 3.94
N ASP A 122 -19.37 0.99 4.85
CA ASP A 122 -20.33 1.90 5.46
C ASP A 122 -19.62 2.85 6.42
N PHE A 123 -19.88 4.14 6.29
CA PHE A 123 -19.19 5.17 7.06
C PHE A 123 -19.33 4.99 8.57
N HIS A 124 -20.54 4.72 9.06
CA HIS A 124 -20.78 4.58 10.50
C HIS A 124 -20.17 3.30 11.03
N ALA A 125 -20.26 2.20 10.30
CA ALA A 125 -19.61 0.95 10.67
C ALA A 125 -18.08 1.09 10.68
N ALA A 126 -17.48 1.79 9.71
CA ALA A 126 -16.03 2.09 9.69
C ALA A 126 -15.61 3.01 10.86
N CYS A 127 -16.46 3.98 11.24
CA CYS A 127 -16.22 4.79 12.44
C CYS A 127 -16.20 3.92 13.69
N GLU A 128 -17.18 3.04 13.88
CA GLU A 128 -17.21 2.14 15.04
C GLU A 128 -16.04 1.18 15.06
N ASN A 129 -15.69 0.59 13.90
CA ASN A 129 -14.49 -0.22 13.75
C ASN A 129 -13.23 0.51 14.24
N THR A 130 -13.04 1.76 13.80
CA THR A 130 -11.89 2.58 14.21
C THR A 130 -11.94 3.00 15.69
N LEU A 131 -13.11 3.38 16.19
CA LEU A 131 -13.26 3.94 17.54
C LEU A 131 -13.25 2.88 18.64
N GLN A 132 -13.67 1.65 18.33
CA GLN A 132 -13.68 0.50 19.24
C GLN A 132 -12.50 -0.44 18.98
N GLY A 133 -11.82 -0.29 17.84
CA GLY A 133 -10.74 -1.15 17.39
C GLY A 133 -9.55 -1.16 18.34
N ARG A 134 -8.87 -2.30 18.36
CA ARG A 134 -7.56 -2.48 19.00
C ARG A 134 -6.45 -2.25 17.96
N PRO A 135 -5.26 -1.81 18.37
CA PRO A 135 -4.11 -1.79 17.50
C PRO A 135 -3.75 -3.21 17.05
N CYS A 136 -3.72 -3.42 15.75
CA CYS A 136 -3.26 -4.65 15.12
C CYS A 136 -2.00 -4.32 14.33
N PRO A 137 -0.89 -5.04 14.54
CA PRO A 137 0.35 -4.76 13.83
C PRO A 137 0.19 -5.05 12.34
N LEU A 138 0.87 -4.26 11.52
CA LEU A 138 0.90 -4.40 10.08
C LEU A 138 2.32 -4.21 9.58
N ASP A 139 2.75 -5.09 8.71
CA ASP A 139 4.01 -4.96 7.99
C ASP A 139 3.85 -3.96 6.84
N ILE A 140 4.93 -3.28 6.52
CA ILE A 140 5.02 -2.46 5.32
C ILE A 140 6.29 -2.78 4.56
N GLY A 141 6.31 -2.42 3.28
CA GLY A 141 7.47 -2.63 2.45
C GLY A 141 8.18 -1.35 2.05
N THR A 142 9.46 -1.52 1.70
CA THR A 142 10.22 -0.48 1.03
C THR A 142 10.87 -1.01 -0.23
N ILE A 143 10.89 -0.16 -1.26
CA ILE A 143 11.64 -0.38 -2.50
C ILE A 143 12.85 0.55 -2.47
N GLU A 144 14.05 -0.01 -2.57
CA GLU A 144 15.26 0.75 -2.87
C GLU A 144 15.72 0.43 -4.30
N GLY A 145 15.56 1.41 -5.18
CA GLY A 145 15.91 1.27 -6.58
C GLY A 145 17.23 1.97 -6.93
N ARG A 146 18.05 1.33 -7.79
CA ARG A 146 19.28 1.88 -8.33
C ARG A 146 19.24 1.79 -9.85
N THR A 147 19.55 2.92 -10.52
CA THR A 147 19.80 2.92 -11.96
C THR A 147 21.28 2.68 -12.17
N GLY A 148 21.62 1.62 -12.90
CA GLY A 148 23.01 1.41 -13.33
C GLY A 148 23.51 2.62 -14.14
N THR A 149 24.77 3.01 -13.97
CA THR A 149 25.44 4.03 -14.76
C THR A 149 25.66 3.52 -16.17
N ALA A 150 24.64 3.61 -17.03
CA ALA A 150 24.80 3.40 -18.44
C ALA A 150 23.78 4.20 -19.23
N GLY A 151 24.23 5.28 -19.86
CA GLY A 151 23.60 5.89 -21.01
C GLY A 151 22.66 7.06 -20.69
N THR A 152 23.14 8.23 -21.10
CA THR A 152 22.34 9.43 -21.38
C THR A 152 21.25 9.13 -22.40
N GLY A 153 20.19 8.47 -22.01
CA GLY A 153 18.97 8.29 -22.77
C GLY A 153 17.95 9.32 -22.29
N THR A 154 17.59 10.24 -23.16
CA THR A 154 16.49 11.19 -22.97
C THR A 154 15.23 10.41 -22.60
N PRO A 155 14.51 10.74 -21.49
CA PRO A 155 13.28 10.06 -21.14
C PRO A 155 12.25 10.27 -22.25
N ALA A 156 11.68 9.16 -22.74
CA ALA A 156 10.56 9.21 -23.67
C ALA A 156 9.37 9.84 -22.93
N SER A 157 8.80 10.85 -23.56
CA SER A 157 7.75 11.73 -23.07
C SER A 157 6.42 11.00 -22.87
N ASP A 158 6.09 10.68 -21.62
CA ASP A 158 4.70 10.66 -21.19
C ASP A 158 4.45 11.95 -20.41
N VAL A 159 3.96 12.95 -21.10
CA VAL A 159 3.64 14.27 -20.54
C VAL A 159 2.23 14.18 -19.98
N SER A 160 2.06 14.45 -18.69
CA SER A 160 0.75 14.74 -18.11
C SER A 160 0.13 15.94 -18.84
N GLU A 161 -1.21 16.03 -18.93
CA GLU A 161 -1.92 17.09 -19.64
C GLU A 161 -1.54 18.54 -19.16
N ASP A 162 -0.88 18.68 -18.02
CA ASP A 162 -0.38 19.95 -17.48
C ASP A 162 1.12 20.21 -17.75
N GLY A 163 1.81 19.30 -18.44
CA GLY A 163 3.21 19.47 -18.84
C GLY A 163 4.24 19.23 -17.74
N THR A 164 3.86 18.73 -16.57
CA THR A 164 4.78 18.34 -15.49
C THR A 164 5.08 16.85 -15.57
N LEU A 165 6.35 16.49 -15.75
CA LEU A 165 6.80 15.11 -15.56
C LEU A 165 6.73 14.76 -14.07
N PRO A 166 6.25 13.54 -13.71
CA PRO A 166 6.42 13.07 -12.34
C PRO A 166 7.92 13.10 -12.02
N ALA A 167 8.26 13.62 -10.84
CA ALA A 167 9.65 13.66 -10.40
C ALA A 167 10.15 12.21 -10.32
N VAL A 168 11.15 11.87 -11.16
CA VAL A 168 11.84 10.58 -11.04
C VAL A 168 12.53 10.59 -9.67
N PRO A 169 12.27 9.61 -8.78
CA PRO A 169 12.97 9.54 -7.52
C PRO A 169 14.48 9.49 -7.77
N ASP A 170 15.25 10.26 -7.00
CA ASP A 170 16.71 10.23 -7.09
C ASP A 170 17.22 8.80 -6.85
N ALA A 171 18.30 8.42 -7.53
CA ALA A 171 18.96 7.13 -7.35
C ALA A 171 19.31 6.93 -5.85
N GLY A 172 18.65 5.94 -5.21
CA GLY A 172 18.73 5.67 -3.77
C GLY A 172 17.56 6.24 -2.96
N SER A 173 16.49 6.73 -3.60
CA SER A 173 15.25 7.06 -2.88
C SER A 173 14.53 5.77 -2.47
N ARG A 174 14.11 5.73 -1.22
CA ARG A 174 13.31 4.65 -0.66
C ARG A 174 11.83 4.98 -0.88
N VAL A 175 11.11 4.10 -1.56
CA VAL A 175 9.65 4.19 -1.75
C VAL A 175 8.99 3.21 -0.79
N VAL A 176 8.04 3.70 -0.01
CA VAL A 176 7.21 2.89 0.89
C VAL A 176 6.04 2.30 0.11
N PHE A 177 5.58 1.11 0.46
CA PHE A 177 4.32 0.55 0.02
C PHE A 177 3.62 -0.21 1.14
N ASP A 178 2.30 -0.19 1.11
CA ASP A 178 1.47 -0.75 2.17
C ASP A 178 1.00 -2.17 1.82
N TYR A 179 0.73 -2.44 0.53
CA TYR A 179 0.14 -3.71 0.12
C TYR A 179 0.72 -4.33 -1.15
N ILE A 180 1.35 -3.56 -2.06
CA ILE A 180 1.90 -4.14 -3.29
C ILE A 180 3.05 -3.33 -3.90
N ALA A 181 4.12 -4.02 -4.25
CA ALA A 181 5.15 -3.56 -5.19
C ALA A 181 5.19 -4.50 -6.39
N CYS A 182 5.11 -4.00 -7.62
CA CYS A 182 5.05 -4.87 -8.80
C CYS A 182 5.72 -4.27 -10.04
N PHE A 183 6.02 -5.17 -10.99
CA PHE A 183 6.53 -4.83 -12.33
C PHE A 183 5.89 -5.70 -13.41
N GLY A 184 6.01 -5.28 -14.68
CA GLY A 184 5.61 -6.07 -15.85
C GLY A 184 4.25 -5.67 -16.44
N ILE A 185 3.54 -6.65 -17.03
CA ILE A 185 2.41 -6.40 -17.95
C ILE A 185 1.23 -5.64 -17.35
N PHE A 186 1.02 -5.73 -16.04
CA PHE A 186 -0.14 -5.08 -15.38
C PHE A 186 0.18 -3.70 -14.80
N THR A 187 1.45 -3.28 -14.78
CA THR A 187 1.84 -2.00 -14.19
C THR A 187 1.45 -0.79 -15.02
N ARG A 188 1.39 -0.93 -16.36
CA ARG A 188 0.99 0.17 -17.26
C ARG A 188 -0.42 0.68 -17.03
N THR A 189 -1.30 -0.19 -16.53
CA THR A 189 -2.71 0.12 -16.32
C THR A 189 -2.97 0.79 -14.97
N SER A 190 -2.08 0.65 -14.01
CA SER A 190 -2.23 1.22 -12.68
C SER A 190 -2.14 2.75 -12.62
N TYR A 191 -1.53 3.39 -13.64
CA TYR A 191 -1.34 4.86 -13.66
C TYR A 191 -2.45 5.64 -14.38
N GLU A 192 -3.33 4.97 -15.16
CA GLU A 192 -4.13 5.68 -16.18
C GLU A 192 -5.62 5.77 -15.90
N THR A 193 -6.19 5.35 -14.78
CA THR A 193 -7.62 5.49 -14.41
C THR A 193 -8.40 4.18 -14.20
N ASP A 194 -9.66 4.28 -13.68
CA ASP A 194 -10.68 3.20 -13.56
C ASP A 194 -10.88 2.34 -14.83
N GLN A 195 -10.41 2.82 -15.97
CA GLN A 195 -10.36 2.12 -17.25
C GLN A 195 -9.32 1.00 -17.24
N ALA A 196 -8.30 1.13 -16.40
CA ALA A 196 -7.18 0.21 -16.31
C ALA A 196 -7.59 -1.16 -15.76
N LEU A 197 -8.40 -1.18 -14.69
CA LEU A 197 -8.94 -2.43 -14.13
C LEU A 197 -9.80 -3.18 -15.16
N LYS A 198 -10.65 -2.46 -15.90
CA LYS A 198 -11.44 -3.03 -17.00
C LYS A 198 -10.55 -3.58 -18.12
N ASN A 199 -9.41 -2.91 -18.38
CA ASN A 199 -8.45 -3.35 -19.39
C ASN A 199 -7.70 -4.60 -18.94
N THR A 200 -7.39 -4.76 -17.66
CA THR A 200 -6.67 -5.93 -17.13
C THR A 200 -7.58 -7.17 -17.08
N ILE A 201 -8.81 -7.04 -16.60
CA ILE A 201 -9.82 -8.11 -16.68
C ILE A 201 -10.13 -8.42 -18.15
N GLY A 202 -10.24 -7.39 -18.98
CA GLY A 202 -10.38 -7.51 -20.43
C GLY A 202 -9.22 -8.25 -21.06
N TYR A 203 -7.99 -8.00 -20.61
CA TYR A 203 -6.78 -8.67 -21.10
C TYR A 203 -6.73 -10.16 -20.70
N LEU A 204 -7.05 -10.52 -19.46
CA LEU A 204 -7.18 -11.92 -19.05
C LEU A 204 -8.32 -12.62 -19.78
N ALA A 205 -9.48 -11.97 -19.89
CA ALA A 205 -10.61 -12.48 -20.67
C ALA A 205 -10.25 -12.63 -22.16
N TYR A 206 -9.44 -11.74 -22.69
CA TYR A 206 -8.93 -11.75 -24.04
C TYR A 206 -7.95 -12.93 -24.25
N LEU A 207 -7.01 -13.16 -23.32
CA LEU A 207 -6.13 -14.34 -23.32
C LEU A 207 -6.94 -15.65 -23.29
N LEU A 208 -7.99 -15.71 -22.48
CA LEU A 208 -8.86 -16.89 -22.35
C LEU A 208 -9.70 -17.14 -23.60
N ASN A 209 -10.09 -16.10 -24.34
CA ASN A 209 -10.88 -16.23 -25.57
C ASN A 209 -10.02 -16.55 -26.81
N GLY A 210 -8.72 -16.73 -26.67
CA GLY A 210 -7.84 -17.25 -27.72
C GLY A 210 -7.60 -16.33 -28.91
N VAL A 211 -7.70 -15.01 -28.74
CA VAL A 211 -7.63 -13.99 -29.81
C VAL A 211 -6.30 -13.24 -29.81
N THR A 212 -5.25 -13.74 -29.18
CA THR A 212 -4.01 -12.99 -29.00
C THR A 212 -2.86 -13.44 -29.85
N GLU A 213 -2.17 -12.47 -30.44
CA GLU A 213 -0.78 -12.63 -30.85
C GLU A 213 0.13 -12.53 -29.60
N LEU A 214 1.21 -13.31 -29.54
CA LEU A 214 2.21 -13.26 -28.46
C LEU A 214 2.79 -11.85 -28.23
N ALA A 215 2.71 -10.99 -29.22
CA ALA A 215 3.13 -9.59 -29.15
C ALA A 215 2.39 -8.77 -28.07
N ASP A 216 1.19 -9.21 -27.67
CA ASP A 216 0.39 -8.50 -26.67
C ASP A 216 0.81 -8.82 -25.23
N LEU A 217 1.62 -9.88 -25.02
CA LEU A 217 2.15 -10.27 -23.71
C LEU A 217 3.29 -9.34 -23.22
N GLY A 218 3.63 -8.31 -24.01
CA GLY A 218 4.77 -7.45 -23.73
C GLY A 218 6.12 -8.14 -24.02
N ASN A 219 7.19 -7.37 -23.89
CA ASN A 219 8.53 -7.92 -24.01
C ASN A 219 8.89 -8.69 -22.75
N PRO A 220 9.57 -9.85 -22.86
CA PRO A 220 10.11 -10.55 -21.71
C PRO A 220 11.08 -9.65 -20.94
N ILE A 221 11.00 -9.71 -19.61
CA ILE A 221 11.90 -9.01 -18.71
C ILE A 221 12.91 -10.01 -18.19
N ARG A 222 14.13 -10.00 -18.76
CA ARG A 222 15.22 -10.81 -18.23
C ARG A 222 15.62 -10.29 -16.87
N MET A 223 15.51 -11.15 -15.85
CA MET A 223 15.73 -10.74 -14.49
C MET A 223 16.35 -11.85 -13.64
N ARG A 224 17.35 -11.47 -12.84
CA ARG A 224 17.85 -12.28 -11.75
C ARG A 224 17.15 -11.84 -10.47
N VAL A 225 16.52 -12.81 -9.80
CA VAL A 225 15.78 -12.60 -8.55
C VAL A 225 16.42 -13.42 -7.46
N GLU A 226 16.79 -12.78 -6.37
CA GLU A 226 17.50 -13.38 -5.24
C GLU A 226 16.75 -13.10 -3.94
N SER A 227 16.41 -14.14 -3.18
CA SER A 227 15.95 -14.07 -1.79
C SER A 227 16.79 -15.00 -0.91
N SER A 228 16.50 -15.04 0.38
CA SER A 228 17.17 -15.93 1.34
C SER A 228 17.08 -17.42 0.95
N SER A 229 16.00 -17.82 0.27
CA SER A 229 15.67 -19.22 -0.03
C SER A 229 15.57 -19.55 -1.53
N ARG A 230 15.53 -18.53 -2.40
CA ARG A 230 15.26 -18.71 -3.85
C ARG A 230 16.24 -17.93 -4.70
N LEU A 231 16.60 -18.50 -5.84
CA LEU A 231 17.38 -17.85 -6.89
C LEU A 231 16.75 -18.17 -8.24
N PHE A 232 16.39 -17.15 -9.00
CA PHE A 232 15.91 -17.27 -10.36
C PHE A 232 16.81 -16.46 -11.29
N ASP A 233 16.97 -16.92 -12.52
CA ASP A 233 17.65 -16.19 -13.59
C ASP A 233 16.97 -16.53 -14.92
N GLN A 234 15.85 -15.85 -15.20
CA GLN A 234 14.96 -16.20 -16.30
C GLN A 234 14.12 -15.00 -16.76
N ASP A 235 13.27 -15.22 -17.76
CA ASP A 235 12.41 -14.21 -18.34
C ASP A 235 11.04 -14.22 -17.65
N PHE A 236 10.63 -13.06 -17.12
CA PHE A 236 9.34 -12.86 -16.49
C PHE A 236 8.47 -11.91 -17.33
N CYS A 237 7.16 -12.08 -17.27
CA CYS A 237 6.20 -11.11 -17.77
C CYS A 237 5.58 -10.27 -16.63
N PHE A 238 5.59 -10.78 -15.41
CA PHE A 238 5.05 -10.09 -14.24
C PHE A 238 5.75 -10.55 -12.96
N GLY A 239 5.88 -9.63 -12.00
CA GLY A 239 6.29 -9.93 -10.64
C GLY A 239 5.66 -8.97 -9.66
N ALA A 240 5.26 -9.50 -8.51
CA ALA A 240 4.72 -8.74 -7.39
C ALA A 240 5.29 -9.23 -6.06
N VAL A 241 5.52 -8.27 -5.17
CA VAL A 241 5.81 -8.46 -3.75
C VAL A 241 4.64 -7.83 -3.01
N VAL A 242 3.96 -8.60 -2.19
CA VAL A 242 2.61 -8.28 -1.72
C VAL A 242 2.51 -8.46 -0.21
N ASN A 243 1.76 -7.59 0.44
CA ASN A 243 1.25 -7.73 1.80
C ASN A 243 -0.29 -7.60 1.75
N SER A 244 -0.95 -8.52 1.07
CA SER A 244 -2.40 -8.46 0.81
C SER A 244 -2.95 -9.81 0.40
N TYR A 245 -4.21 -10.08 0.69
CA TYR A 245 -4.92 -11.28 0.22
C TYR A 245 -5.23 -11.28 -1.27
N THR A 246 -5.03 -10.15 -1.95
CA THR A 246 -5.31 -10.02 -3.38
C THR A 246 -4.23 -9.23 -4.09
N VAL A 247 -3.92 -9.61 -5.33
CA VAL A 247 -3.04 -8.85 -6.22
C VAL A 247 -3.89 -8.29 -7.36
N ALA A 248 -3.85 -6.98 -7.56
CA ALA A 248 -4.54 -6.27 -8.62
C ALA A 248 -6.05 -6.65 -8.73
N HIS A 249 -6.74 -6.86 -7.60
CA HIS A 249 -8.17 -7.21 -7.42
C HIS A 249 -8.63 -8.57 -7.94
N PHE A 250 -7.85 -9.30 -8.70
CA PHE A 250 -8.31 -10.55 -9.32
C PHE A 250 -7.41 -11.75 -9.06
N PHE A 251 -6.17 -11.55 -8.67
CA PHE A 251 -5.34 -12.65 -8.14
C PHE A 251 -5.68 -12.83 -6.66
N LYS A 252 -6.41 -13.88 -6.35
CA LYS A 252 -6.64 -14.24 -4.95
C LYS A 252 -5.50 -15.12 -4.48
N LEU A 253 -4.73 -14.63 -3.53
CA LEU A 253 -3.72 -15.42 -2.87
C LEU A 253 -4.38 -16.43 -1.91
N PRO A 254 -3.73 -17.58 -1.63
CA PRO A 254 -4.23 -18.53 -0.64
C PRO A 254 -4.29 -17.85 0.73
N GLN A 255 -5.50 -17.60 1.25
CA GLN A 255 -5.68 -16.87 2.51
C GLN A 255 -5.00 -17.55 3.70
N GLU A 256 -4.84 -18.85 3.63
CA GLU A 256 -4.19 -19.68 4.67
C GLU A 256 -2.65 -19.46 4.70
N GLU A 257 -2.08 -18.89 3.64
CA GLU A 257 -0.65 -18.66 3.46
C GLU A 257 -0.28 -17.17 3.55
N VAL A 258 -1.25 -16.27 3.71
CA VAL A 258 -1.02 -14.82 3.78
C VAL A 258 -1.17 -14.35 5.22
N ASN A 259 -0.12 -13.72 5.75
CA ASN A 259 -0.16 -13.09 7.06
C ASN A 259 0.43 -11.67 6.98
N LEU A 260 -0.37 -10.67 7.24
CA LEU A 260 0.00 -9.26 7.05
C LEU A 260 0.97 -8.71 8.12
N ALA A 261 1.42 -9.56 9.07
CA ALA A 261 2.22 -9.14 10.22
C ALA A 261 3.22 -10.23 10.71
N ASP A 262 3.73 -11.09 9.82
CA ASP A 262 4.69 -12.13 10.18
C ASP A 262 6.16 -11.80 9.81
N GLY A 263 6.37 -10.63 9.21
CA GLY A 263 7.69 -10.18 8.77
C GLY A 263 8.10 -10.69 7.41
N GLU A 264 7.21 -11.36 6.66
CA GLU A 264 7.46 -11.84 5.32
C GLU A 264 6.43 -11.24 4.34
N PHE A 265 6.76 -11.25 3.07
CA PHE A 265 5.88 -10.90 1.96
C PHE A 265 5.56 -12.14 1.15
N GLU A 266 4.39 -12.16 0.55
CA GLU A 266 4.05 -13.05 -0.53
C GLU A 266 4.69 -12.54 -1.83
N VAL A 267 5.46 -13.40 -2.48
CA VAL A 267 6.07 -13.12 -3.78
C VAL A 267 5.40 -13.94 -4.86
N LEU A 268 4.88 -13.26 -5.88
CA LEU A 268 4.30 -13.85 -7.06
C LEU A 268 5.11 -13.47 -8.28
N LEU A 269 5.76 -14.46 -8.93
CA LEU A 269 6.47 -14.27 -10.18
C LEU A 269 5.84 -15.12 -11.27
N ILE A 270 5.65 -14.54 -12.46
CA ILE A 270 5.08 -15.23 -13.61
C ILE A 270 6.09 -15.22 -14.75
N ASN A 271 6.52 -16.41 -15.17
CA ASN A 271 7.42 -16.58 -16.29
C ASN A 271 6.76 -16.13 -17.60
N GLN A 272 7.57 -15.61 -18.52
CA GLN A 272 7.12 -15.27 -19.85
C GLN A 272 6.64 -16.53 -20.60
N PRO A 273 5.35 -16.61 -20.98
CA PRO A 273 4.86 -17.69 -21.81
C PRO A 273 5.53 -17.68 -23.19
N GLN A 274 5.89 -18.86 -23.71
CA GLN A 274 6.60 -19.01 -25.00
C GLN A 274 5.65 -19.17 -26.19
N ASN A 275 4.38 -19.46 -25.92
CA ASN A 275 3.36 -19.66 -26.93
C ASN A 275 1.96 -19.40 -26.36
N ILE A 276 0.97 -19.32 -27.24
CA ILE A 276 -0.42 -18.97 -26.87
C ILE A 276 -1.07 -20.02 -25.93
N PHE A 277 -0.68 -21.30 -26.06
CA PHE A 277 -1.22 -22.36 -25.19
C PHE A 277 -0.71 -22.19 -23.76
N GLU A 278 0.56 -21.85 -23.61
CA GLU A 278 1.15 -21.55 -22.32
C GLU A 278 0.55 -20.29 -21.70
N ALA A 279 0.32 -19.24 -22.51
CA ALA A 279 -0.33 -18.03 -22.05
C ALA A 279 -1.75 -18.29 -21.54
N HIS A 280 -2.53 -19.07 -22.29
CA HIS A 280 -3.88 -19.47 -21.90
C HIS A 280 -3.89 -20.31 -20.59
N ASP A 281 -3.01 -21.31 -20.52
CA ASP A 281 -2.85 -22.19 -19.35
C ASP A 281 -2.46 -21.39 -18.10
N THR A 282 -1.51 -20.47 -18.23
CA THR A 282 -1.09 -19.57 -17.15
C THR A 282 -2.23 -18.66 -16.70
N ALA A 283 -2.94 -18.05 -17.65
CA ALA A 283 -4.09 -17.20 -17.34
C ALA A 283 -5.22 -17.96 -16.62
N GLN A 284 -5.48 -19.20 -17.03
CA GLN A 284 -6.45 -20.06 -16.38
C GLN A 284 -6.01 -20.43 -14.96
N ALA A 285 -4.73 -20.79 -14.77
CA ALA A 285 -4.16 -21.09 -13.46
C ALA A 285 -4.31 -19.91 -12.50
N ILE A 286 -3.98 -18.70 -12.96
CA ILE A 286 -4.15 -17.46 -12.19
C ILE A 286 -5.61 -17.28 -11.73
N LEU A 287 -6.57 -17.38 -12.66
CA LEU A 287 -7.98 -17.17 -12.35
C LEU A 287 -8.59 -18.24 -11.45
N SER A 288 -8.04 -19.46 -11.49
CA SER A 288 -8.47 -20.56 -10.62
C SER A 288 -7.73 -20.63 -9.28
N GLY A 289 -6.70 -19.79 -9.09
CA GLY A 289 -5.83 -19.87 -7.92
C GLY A 289 -4.94 -21.12 -7.90
N ASP A 290 -4.61 -21.67 -9.06
CA ASP A 290 -3.72 -22.82 -9.19
C ASP A 290 -2.25 -22.37 -9.23
N TYR A 291 -1.67 -22.22 -8.07
CA TYR A 291 -0.25 -21.86 -7.89
C TYR A 291 0.73 -23.02 -8.10
N ALA A 292 0.22 -24.23 -8.40
CA ALA A 292 1.06 -25.37 -8.78
C ALA A 292 1.50 -25.31 -10.26
N ASN A 293 0.99 -24.36 -11.05
CA ASN A 293 1.43 -24.17 -12.43
C ASN A 293 2.94 -23.86 -12.48
N PRO A 294 3.74 -24.56 -13.31
CA PRO A 294 5.19 -24.43 -13.32
C PRO A 294 5.72 -23.06 -13.78
N ARG A 295 4.86 -22.20 -14.32
CA ARG A 295 5.20 -20.82 -14.70
C ARG A 295 4.90 -19.80 -13.63
N ILE A 296 4.22 -20.23 -12.56
CA ILE A 296 3.87 -19.37 -11.43
C ILE A 296 4.76 -19.77 -10.26
N HIS A 297 5.50 -18.81 -9.73
CA HIS A 297 6.30 -19.01 -8.52
C HIS A 297 5.64 -18.19 -7.40
N PHE A 298 5.17 -18.90 -6.39
CA PHE A 298 4.62 -18.33 -5.17
C PHE A 298 5.47 -18.77 -3.98
N PHE A 299 5.93 -17.82 -3.16
CA PHE A 299 6.76 -18.08 -1.98
C PHE A 299 6.81 -16.85 -1.08
N HIS A 300 7.34 -17.02 0.14
CA HIS A 300 7.46 -15.97 1.15
C HIS A 300 8.91 -15.57 1.35
N THR A 301 9.13 -14.30 1.71
CA THR A 301 10.44 -13.78 2.08
C THR A 301 10.33 -12.41 2.76
N ASP A 302 11.24 -12.16 3.69
CA ASP A 302 11.43 -10.85 4.33
C ASP A 302 12.16 -9.85 3.43
N LYS A 303 12.99 -10.36 2.50
CA LYS A 303 13.82 -9.55 1.63
C LYS A 303 14.07 -10.21 0.29
N ILE A 304 14.02 -9.38 -0.77
CA ILE A 304 14.22 -9.87 -2.14
C ILE A 304 14.90 -8.80 -3.01
N ARG A 305 15.80 -9.24 -3.88
CA ARG A 305 16.51 -8.39 -4.83
C ARG A 305 16.22 -8.81 -6.26
N PHE A 306 15.99 -7.82 -7.10
CA PHE A 306 15.71 -7.95 -8.53
C PHE A 306 16.78 -7.21 -9.32
N VAL A 307 17.45 -7.89 -10.23
CA VAL A 307 18.49 -7.31 -11.09
C VAL A 307 18.17 -7.61 -12.55
N SER A 308 18.12 -6.59 -13.38
CA SER A 308 17.83 -6.66 -14.82
C SER A 308 18.90 -5.94 -15.63
N ASP A 309 19.09 -6.36 -16.89
CA ASP A 309 20.03 -5.68 -17.78
C ASP A 309 19.50 -4.31 -18.22
N ASP A 310 18.20 -4.24 -18.52
CA ASP A 310 17.51 -3.01 -18.92
C ASP A 310 16.68 -2.45 -17.74
N PRO A 311 16.48 -1.12 -17.68
CA PRO A 311 15.63 -0.51 -16.66
C PRO A 311 14.19 -1.01 -16.73
N VAL A 312 13.64 -1.38 -15.59
CA VAL A 312 12.26 -1.89 -15.41
C VAL A 312 11.45 -0.89 -14.61
N LYS A 313 10.24 -0.61 -15.10
CA LYS A 313 9.27 0.26 -14.41
C LYS A 313 8.61 -0.50 -13.26
N TRP A 314 8.64 0.13 -12.09
CA TRP A 314 8.01 -0.38 -10.87
C TRP A 314 6.80 0.44 -10.48
N CYS A 315 5.85 -0.23 -9.88
CA CYS A 315 4.65 0.32 -9.28
C CYS A 315 4.62 -0.03 -7.79
N ALA A 316 4.22 0.92 -6.96
CA ALA A 316 3.95 0.75 -5.55
C ALA A 316 2.55 1.29 -5.24
N ASP A 317 1.68 0.48 -4.68
CA ASP A 317 0.29 0.83 -4.31
C ASP A 317 -0.48 1.57 -5.41
N GLY A 318 -0.30 1.14 -6.67
CA GLY A 318 -0.95 1.74 -7.83
C GLY A 318 -0.26 2.98 -8.40
N GLU A 319 0.83 3.46 -7.79
CA GLU A 319 1.58 4.62 -8.26
C GLU A 319 2.93 4.25 -8.87
N PHE A 320 3.46 5.13 -9.74
CA PHE A 320 4.80 4.92 -10.31
C PHE A 320 5.87 5.08 -9.24
N ALA A 321 6.61 3.99 -8.98
CA ALA A 321 7.68 3.97 -7.98
C ALA A 321 9.06 4.30 -8.56
N GLY A 322 9.25 4.18 -9.88
CA GLY A 322 10.51 4.46 -10.54
C GLY A 322 10.85 3.48 -11.64
N GLU A 323 12.01 3.68 -12.28
CA GLU A 323 12.55 2.82 -13.33
C GLU A 323 13.99 2.45 -12.97
N PHE A 324 14.25 1.16 -12.72
CA PHE A 324 15.46 0.69 -12.10
C PHE A 324 16.01 -0.57 -12.79
N THR A 325 17.34 -0.79 -12.66
CA THR A 325 18.01 -2.04 -13.06
C THR A 325 18.35 -2.94 -11.88
N ASP A 326 18.34 -2.39 -10.66
CA ASP A 326 18.65 -3.11 -9.41
C ASP A 326 17.69 -2.60 -8.35
N VAL A 327 16.83 -3.47 -7.86
CA VAL A 327 15.79 -3.17 -6.87
C VAL A 327 15.92 -4.12 -5.69
N GLU A 328 15.96 -3.56 -4.51
CA GLU A 328 15.83 -4.31 -3.27
C GLU A 328 14.48 -3.98 -2.62
N VAL A 329 13.72 -5.00 -2.28
CA VAL A 329 12.47 -4.89 -1.53
C VAL A 329 12.67 -5.53 -0.17
N GLU A 330 12.31 -4.81 0.90
CA GLU A 330 12.50 -5.24 2.29
C GLU A 330 11.22 -5.05 3.10
N ASN A 331 10.88 -6.08 3.88
CA ASN A 331 9.77 -6.04 4.85
C ASN A 331 10.23 -5.32 6.12
N HIS A 332 9.34 -4.52 6.67
CA HIS A 332 9.49 -3.87 7.98
C HIS A 332 8.38 -4.38 8.88
N ASN A 333 8.71 -5.42 9.64
CA ASN A 333 7.78 -6.12 10.51
C ASN A 333 7.20 -5.17 11.56
N HIS A 334 5.87 -5.23 11.74
CA HIS A 334 5.10 -4.44 12.71
C HIS A 334 5.39 -2.93 12.62
N ALA A 335 5.55 -2.42 11.40
CA ALA A 335 5.96 -1.03 11.20
C ALA A 335 4.89 -0.01 11.58
N VAL A 336 3.62 -0.38 11.47
CA VAL A 336 2.47 0.45 11.85
C VAL A 336 1.41 -0.39 12.56
N ASP A 337 0.58 0.25 13.37
CA ASP A 337 -0.59 -0.36 14.00
C ASP A 337 -1.86 0.15 13.32
N ILE A 338 -2.67 -0.75 12.75
CA ILE A 338 -4.00 -0.42 12.23
C ILE A 338 -5.06 -0.71 13.29
N LEU A 339 -6.07 0.17 13.41
CA LEU A 339 -7.19 -0.02 14.35
C LEU A 339 -8.28 -0.87 13.73
N LEU A 340 -8.46 -2.09 14.24
CA LEU A 340 -9.50 -3.01 13.79
C LEU A 340 -10.37 -3.44 14.99
N ALA A 341 -11.70 -3.45 14.81
CA ALA A 341 -12.60 -4.13 15.73
C ALA A 341 -12.43 -5.65 15.57
N ASP A 342 -12.81 -6.42 16.58
CA ASP A 342 -12.55 -7.86 16.67
C ASP A 342 -12.67 -8.59 15.33
N HIS A 343 -11.53 -9.08 14.86
CA HIS A 343 -11.42 -10.00 13.73
C HIS A 343 -10.82 -11.31 14.25
N ASP A 344 -11.53 -12.41 14.01
CA ASP A 344 -11.09 -13.77 14.39
C ASP A 344 -9.82 -14.24 13.67
N ASN A 345 -9.30 -13.45 12.73
CA ASN A 345 -8.16 -13.83 11.87
C ASN A 345 -6.79 -13.28 12.34
N TRP A 346 -6.75 -12.47 13.40
CA TRP A 346 -5.49 -12.01 13.98
C TRP A 346 -5.19 -12.84 15.22
N GLU A 347 -4.59 -14.01 15.03
CA GLU A 347 -4.05 -14.78 16.16
C GLU A 347 -2.93 -13.97 16.82
N GLU A 348 -3.08 -13.73 18.12
CA GLU A 348 -1.99 -13.23 18.94
C GLU A 348 -0.85 -14.25 18.84
N THR A 349 0.26 -13.88 18.22
CA THR A 349 1.51 -14.60 18.42
C THR A 349 1.87 -14.40 19.88
N GLU A 350 1.50 -15.37 20.73
CA GLU A 350 1.97 -15.44 22.11
C GLU A 350 3.51 -15.44 22.10
N GLU A 351 4.09 -14.43 22.80
CA GLU A 351 5.53 -14.37 23.09
C GLU A 351 6.03 -15.57 23.90
#